data_088c4d4075f58adb88b47782b185b83f
#
_entry.id   088c4d4075f58adb88b47782b185b83f
#
_cell.length_a   1.000
_cell.length_b   1.000
_cell.length_c   1.000
_cell.angle_alpha   90.00
_cell.angle_beta   90.00
_cell.angle_gamma   90.00
#
_symmetry.space_group_name_H-M   'P 1'
#
loop_
_entity.id
_entity.type
_entity.pdbx_description
1 polymer ?
#
loop_
_entity_poly.entity_id
_entity_poly.type
_entity_poly.pdbx_seq_one_letter_code
_entity_poly.pdbx_strand_id
1 'polypeptide(L)'
;MEQQITETGTKEELSPNFALKPGKMRVMKRNGKVVAFDREKIKVAIMKAFLAVEGSSAAASTRIHDQVEQLTDDVVSVFERRMPSGGSLHIEDIQDQVELQLMRNEHQQVARSYVLYREERKNQRNEE
;
A
#
# COMPACT_ATOMS: atom_id res chain seq x y z
N MET A 1 10.96 -28.64 -5.25
CA MET A 1 10.67 -28.31 -5.25
C MET A 1 9.99 -27.60 -5.02
N GLU A 2 9.66 -27.55 -4.96
CA GLU A 2 8.98 -27.08 -4.79
C GLU A 2 8.74 -26.00 -4.67
N GLN A 3 8.96 -25.47 -4.79
CA GLN A 3 8.84 -24.48 -4.58
C GLN A 3 8.32 -23.65 -5.30
N GLN A 4 8.38 -23.71 -6.12
CA GLN A 4 7.99 -23.06 -6.86
C GLN A 4 6.75 -22.77 -6.89
N ILE A 5 6.38 -23.49 -6.92
CA ILE A 5 5.16 -23.52 -6.86
C ILE A 5 4.59 -22.46 -6.20
N THR A 6 5.07 -22.26 -5.25
CA THR A 6 4.54 -21.47 -4.42
C THR A 6 4.31 -20.15 -4.94
N GLU A 7 5.10 -19.67 -5.70
CA GLU A 7 4.98 -18.42 -6.01
C GLU A 7 3.82 -18.09 -6.77
N THR A 8 3.28 -19.05 -7.33
CA THR A 8 2.26 -18.72 -8.14
C THR A 8 1.12 -18.28 -7.40
N GLY A 9 0.12 -18.35 -7.62
CA GLY A 9 -1.08 -17.99 -7.19
C GLY A 9 -1.25 -17.40 -5.88
N THR A 10 -0.33 -17.53 -5.11
CA THR A 10 -0.48 -17.09 -3.76
C THR A 10 0.12 -15.75 -3.52
N LYS A 11 0.14 -14.89 -4.49
CA LYS A 11 0.66 -13.61 -4.28
C LYS A 11 0.00 -12.88 -3.18
N GLU A 12 -1.26 -13.12 -2.96
CA GLU A 12 -2.02 -12.38 -1.97
C GLU A 12 -1.88 -12.91 -0.57
N GLU A 13 -1.55 -14.14 -0.41
CA GLU A 13 -1.45 -14.71 0.93
C GLU A 13 -0.19 -15.52 1.03
N LEU A 14 0.46 -15.47 2.18
CA LEU A 14 1.69 -16.18 2.40
C LEU A 14 1.46 -17.36 3.32
N SER A 15 2.25 -18.40 3.12
CA SER A 15 2.24 -19.49 4.07
C SER A 15 2.84 -19.01 5.37
N PRO A 16 2.52 -19.65 6.47
CA PRO A 16 3.11 -19.29 7.75
C PRO A 16 4.63 -19.33 7.73
N ASN A 17 5.20 -20.30 7.02
CA ASN A 17 6.65 -20.39 6.96
C ASN A 17 7.27 -19.20 6.27
N PHE A 18 6.66 -18.75 5.19
CA PHE A 18 7.16 -17.59 4.50
C PHE A 18 7.08 -16.38 5.40
N ALA A 19 6.03 -16.28 6.18
CA ALA A 19 5.82 -15.12 7.03
C ALA A 19 6.88 -14.99 8.10
N LEU A 20 7.60 -16.05 8.39
CA LEU A 20 8.64 -16.00 9.40
C LEU A 20 10.01 -15.66 8.87
N LYS A 21 10.14 -15.49 7.56
CA LYS A 21 11.45 -15.16 6.99
C LYS A 21 11.94 -13.83 7.50
N PRO A 22 13.19 -13.75 7.94
CA PRO A 22 13.73 -12.49 8.43
C PRO A 22 13.81 -11.47 7.31
N GLY A 23 13.66 -10.22 7.66
CA GLY A 23 13.78 -9.15 6.70
C GLY A 23 12.60 -8.89 5.83
N LYS A 24 11.56 -9.70 5.97
CA LYS A 24 10.35 -9.53 5.18
C LYS A 24 9.29 -8.84 5.99
N MET A 25 8.58 -7.91 5.35
CA MET A 25 7.44 -7.28 5.97
C MET A 25 6.16 -7.93 5.48
N ARG A 26 5.20 -8.01 6.35
CA ARG A 26 3.91 -8.61 6.08
C ARG A 26 2.82 -7.63 6.47
N VAL A 27 1.67 -7.76 5.85
CA VAL A 27 0.54 -6.88 6.12
C VAL A 27 -0.64 -7.71 6.59
N MET A 28 -1.21 -7.33 7.71
CA MET A 28 -2.42 -7.95 8.19
C MET A 28 -3.60 -7.13 7.69
N LYS A 29 -4.47 -7.78 6.95
CA LYS A 29 -5.66 -7.14 6.42
C LYS A 29 -6.75 -7.11 7.47
N ARG A 30 -7.81 -6.33 7.20
CA ARG A 30 -8.90 -6.20 8.15
C ARG A 30 -9.57 -7.53 8.49
N ASN A 31 -9.58 -8.46 7.55
CA ASN A 31 -10.18 -9.76 7.79
C ASN A 31 -9.23 -10.73 8.48
N GLY A 32 -8.07 -10.26 8.91
CA GLY A 32 -7.11 -11.08 9.64
C GLY A 32 -6.14 -11.84 8.76
N LYS A 33 -6.32 -11.80 7.45
CA LYS A 33 -5.39 -12.47 6.56
C LYS A 33 -4.08 -11.72 6.48
N VAL A 34 -2.99 -12.47 6.33
CA VAL A 34 -1.66 -11.89 6.26
C VAL A 34 -1.13 -12.09 4.84
N VAL A 35 -0.65 -11.00 4.25
CA VAL A 35 -0.12 -11.02 2.89
C VAL A 35 1.23 -10.35 2.87
N ALA A 36 1.96 -10.52 1.77
CA ALA A 36 3.25 -9.88 1.62
C ALA A 36 3.05 -8.37 1.48
N PHE A 37 4.01 -7.62 2.00
CA PHE A 37 4.03 -6.19 1.80
C PHE A 37 4.33 -5.94 0.32
N ASP A 38 3.51 -5.14 -0.33
CA ASP A 38 3.62 -4.92 -1.76
C ASP A 38 3.60 -3.43 -2.06
N ARG A 39 4.77 -2.91 -2.41
CA ARG A 39 4.92 -1.49 -2.71
C ARG A 39 4.01 -1.05 -3.85
N GLU A 40 3.81 -1.93 -4.84
CA GLU A 40 3.00 -1.57 -6.00
C GLU A 40 1.55 -1.28 -5.61
N LYS A 41 1.02 -1.96 -4.63
CA LYS A 41 -0.35 -1.70 -4.20
C LYS A 41 -0.48 -0.32 -3.60
N ILE A 42 0.54 0.12 -2.88
CA ILE A 42 0.55 1.47 -2.31
C ILE A 42 0.60 2.48 -3.45
N LYS A 43 1.48 2.25 -4.41
CA LYS A 43 1.65 3.15 -5.54
C LYS A 43 0.35 3.29 -6.33
N VAL A 44 -0.32 2.18 -6.59
CA VAL A 44 -1.58 2.20 -7.34
C VAL A 44 -2.64 3.00 -6.59
N ALA A 45 -2.74 2.80 -5.28
CA ALA A 45 -3.73 3.52 -4.49
C ALA A 45 -3.48 5.03 -4.51
N ILE A 46 -2.22 5.43 -4.41
CA ILE A 46 -1.88 6.85 -4.46
C ILE A 46 -2.18 7.42 -5.85
N MET A 47 -1.85 6.66 -6.90
CA MET A 47 -2.13 7.11 -8.26
C MET A 47 -3.62 7.30 -8.48
N LYS A 48 -4.43 6.37 -7.97
CA LYS A 48 -5.89 6.50 -8.11
C LYS A 48 -6.41 7.77 -7.45
N ALA A 49 -5.82 8.14 -6.31
CA ALA A 49 -6.23 9.36 -5.63
C ALA A 49 -5.87 10.59 -6.46
N PHE A 50 -4.70 10.58 -7.09
CA PHE A 50 -4.31 11.69 -7.97
C PHE A 50 -5.23 11.78 -9.18
N LEU A 51 -5.57 10.63 -9.77
CA LEU A 51 -6.46 10.62 -10.92
C LEU A 51 -7.84 11.17 -10.57
N ALA A 52 -8.31 10.88 -9.38
CA ALA A 52 -9.63 11.37 -8.96
C ALA A 52 -9.65 12.89 -8.83
N VAL A 53 -8.52 13.50 -8.50
CA VAL A 53 -8.43 14.94 -8.33
C VAL A 53 -8.05 15.64 -9.63
N GLU A 54 -7.05 15.10 -10.31
CA GLU A 54 -6.46 15.76 -11.48
C GLU A 54 -7.11 15.37 -12.80
N GLY A 55 -7.87 14.29 -12.81
CA GLY A 55 -8.49 13.83 -14.03
C GLY A 55 -7.64 12.79 -14.74
N SER A 56 -8.21 12.17 -15.77
CA SER A 56 -7.55 11.06 -16.43
C SER A 56 -6.26 11.46 -17.14
N SER A 57 -6.09 12.74 -17.47
CA SER A 57 -4.87 13.18 -18.11
C SER A 57 -3.65 13.03 -17.19
N ALA A 58 -3.89 12.90 -15.88
CA ALA A 58 -2.79 12.71 -14.95
C ALA A 58 -2.05 11.40 -15.21
N ALA A 59 -2.72 10.42 -15.80
CA ALA A 59 -2.07 9.14 -16.09
C ALA A 59 -0.90 9.29 -17.05
N ALA A 60 -0.92 10.33 -17.90
CA ALA A 60 0.16 10.56 -18.84
C ALA A 60 1.16 11.60 -18.35
N SER A 61 0.97 12.14 -17.16
CA SER A 61 1.82 13.22 -16.68
C SER A 61 3.05 12.66 -15.99
N THR A 62 4.22 12.97 -16.53
CA THR A 62 5.46 12.56 -15.90
C THR A 62 5.59 13.15 -14.51
N ARG A 63 5.15 14.40 -14.33
CA ARG A 63 5.22 15.06 -13.03
C ARG A 63 4.42 14.29 -11.99
N ILE A 64 3.22 13.85 -12.35
CA ILE A 64 2.38 13.11 -11.43
C ILE A 64 3.00 11.76 -11.12
N HIS A 65 3.51 11.07 -12.13
CA HIS A 65 4.16 9.78 -11.92
C HIS A 65 5.36 9.91 -10.97
N ASP A 66 6.15 10.97 -11.14
CA ASP A 66 7.31 11.19 -10.28
C ASP A 66 6.86 11.46 -8.85
N GLN A 67 5.80 12.23 -8.67
CA GLN A 67 5.28 12.52 -7.34
C GLN A 67 4.76 11.26 -6.68
N VAL A 68 4.06 10.42 -7.43
CA VAL A 68 3.53 9.17 -6.88
C VAL A 68 4.67 8.25 -6.47
N GLU A 69 5.73 8.16 -7.28
CA GLU A 69 6.87 7.35 -6.94
C GLU A 69 7.54 7.84 -5.66
N GLN A 70 7.72 9.15 -5.55
CA GLN A 70 8.36 9.73 -4.37
C GLN A 70 7.51 9.49 -3.12
N LEU A 71 6.22 9.70 -3.22
CA LEU A 71 5.33 9.49 -2.08
C LEU A 71 5.35 8.03 -1.65
N THR A 72 5.35 7.13 -2.63
CA THR A 72 5.40 5.70 -2.33
C THR A 72 6.69 5.36 -1.60
N ASP A 73 7.82 5.88 -2.08
CA ASP A 73 9.10 5.66 -1.43
C ASP A 73 9.09 6.20 -0.01
N ASP A 74 8.50 7.36 0.20
CA ASP A 74 8.45 7.96 1.53
C ASP A 74 7.67 7.09 2.49
N VAL A 75 6.53 6.56 2.05
CA VAL A 75 5.72 5.67 2.88
C VAL A 75 6.50 4.40 3.22
N VAL A 76 7.08 3.78 2.21
CA VAL A 76 7.80 2.52 2.40
C VAL A 76 8.99 2.74 3.35
N SER A 77 9.68 3.86 3.19
CA SER A 77 10.85 4.15 4.01
C SER A 77 10.53 4.22 5.49
N VAL A 78 9.36 4.75 5.83
CA VAL A 78 8.97 4.83 7.25
C VAL A 78 8.95 3.43 7.86
N PHE A 79 8.36 2.47 7.15
CA PHE A 79 8.22 1.14 7.71
C PHE A 79 9.54 0.37 7.68
N GLU A 80 10.35 0.60 6.66
CA GLU A 80 11.66 -0.03 6.61
C GLU A 80 12.53 0.42 7.77
N ARG A 81 12.43 1.71 8.13
CA ARG A 81 13.20 2.21 9.27
C ARG A 81 12.69 1.67 10.59
N ARG A 82 11.37 1.49 10.71
CA ARG A 82 10.80 0.97 11.94
C ARG A 82 11.08 -0.52 12.13
N MET A 83 11.18 -1.24 11.02
CA MET A 83 11.31 -2.68 11.08
C MET A 83 12.42 -3.16 10.17
N PRO A 84 13.68 -2.83 10.51
CA PRO A 84 14.79 -3.20 9.64
C PRO A 84 14.95 -4.71 9.47
N SER A 85 14.46 -5.49 10.43
CA SER A 85 14.54 -6.94 10.34
C SER A 85 13.23 -7.57 9.86
N GLY A 86 12.30 -6.74 9.38
CA GLY A 86 11.00 -7.23 8.95
C GLY A 86 10.01 -7.23 10.09
N GLY A 87 8.79 -7.61 9.81
CA GLY A 87 7.75 -7.65 10.79
C GLY A 87 6.38 -7.55 10.17
N SER A 88 5.37 -7.37 11.00
CA SER A 88 3.99 -7.29 10.57
C SER A 88 3.44 -5.88 10.75
N LEU A 89 2.70 -5.43 9.75
CA LEU A 89 2.01 -4.16 9.79
C LEU A 89 0.53 -4.41 9.63
N HIS A 90 -0.28 -3.56 10.23
CA HIS A 90 -1.71 -3.60 9.94
C HIS A 90 -1.95 -2.71 8.72
N ILE A 91 -2.93 -3.10 7.91
CA ILE A 91 -3.24 -2.34 6.69
C ILE A 91 -3.57 -0.89 7.04
N GLU A 92 -4.19 -0.65 8.17
CA GLU A 92 -4.54 0.72 8.55
C GLU A 92 -3.32 1.57 8.87
N ASP A 93 -2.24 0.96 9.34
CA ASP A 93 -1.02 1.71 9.57
C ASP A 93 -0.46 2.23 8.27
N ILE A 94 -0.54 1.42 7.21
CA ILE A 94 -0.07 1.84 5.90
C ILE A 94 -0.95 2.97 5.39
N GLN A 95 -2.26 2.82 5.52
CA GLN A 95 -3.19 3.83 5.03
C GLN A 95 -2.99 5.16 5.76
N ASP A 96 -2.73 5.10 7.06
CA ASP A 96 -2.47 6.31 7.82
C ASP A 96 -1.20 7.01 7.33
N GLN A 97 -0.17 6.23 7.00
CA GLN A 97 1.06 6.82 6.49
C GLN A 97 0.86 7.46 5.13
N VAL A 98 0.06 6.84 4.28
CA VAL A 98 -0.22 7.43 2.97
C VAL A 98 -0.88 8.80 3.15
N GLU A 99 -1.88 8.88 4.02
CA GLU A 99 -2.55 10.14 4.28
C GLU A 99 -1.58 11.18 4.80
N LEU A 100 -0.74 10.78 5.74
CA LEU A 100 0.21 11.70 6.34
C LEU A 100 1.18 12.24 5.30
N GLN A 101 1.71 11.38 4.45
CA GLN A 101 2.67 11.82 3.45
C GLN A 101 2.01 12.74 2.42
N LEU A 102 0.77 12.47 2.05
CA LEU A 102 0.06 13.35 1.13
C LEU A 102 -0.14 14.73 1.76
N MET A 103 -0.48 14.77 3.04
CA MET A 103 -0.70 16.04 3.72
C MET A 103 0.60 16.80 3.92
N ARG A 104 1.67 16.10 4.26
CA ARG A 104 2.97 16.76 4.45
C ARG A 104 3.49 17.39 3.19
N ASN A 105 3.16 16.81 2.05
CA ASN A 105 3.59 17.33 0.77
C ASN A 105 2.55 18.26 0.16
N GLU A 106 1.60 18.69 1.00
CA GLU A 106 0.59 19.69 0.62
C GLU A 106 -0.35 19.23 -0.48
N HIS A 107 -0.53 17.93 -0.62
CA HIS A 107 -1.51 17.38 -1.55
C HIS A 107 -2.82 17.14 -0.81
N GLN A 108 -3.42 18.19 -0.31
CA GLN A 108 -4.57 18.05 0.58
C GLN A 108 -5.80 17.51 -0.11
N GLN A 109 -6.02 17.91 -1.36
CA GLN A 109 -7.18 17.40 -2.09
C GLN A 109 -6.99 15.93 -2.43
N VAL A 110 -5.77 15.55 -2.75
CA VAL A 110 -5.46 14.15 -3.03
C VAL A 110 -5.60 13.33 -1.75
N ALA A 111 -5.17 13.89 -0.62
CA ALA A 111 -5.32 13.22 0.67
C ALA A 111 -6.79 12.96 0.97
N ARG A 112 -7.64 13.95 0.73
CA ARG A 112 -9.07 13.78 0.95
C ARG A 112 -9.65 12.70 0.05
N SER A 113 -9.23 12.70 -1.21
CA SER A 113 -9.69 11.69 -2.14
C SER A 113 -9.27 10.30 -1.68
N TYR A 114 -8.05 10.20 -1.15
CA TYR A 114 -7.56 8.92 -0.66
C TYR A 114 -8.36 8.44 0.55
N VAL A 115 -8.72 9.35 1.45
CA VAL A 115 -9.53 8.98 2.61
C VAL A 115 -10.87 8.41 2.17
N LEU A 116 -11.50 9.03 1.19
CA LEU A 116 -12.76 8.52 0.66
C LEU A 116 -12.59 7.16 0.03
N TYR A 117 -11.49 6.97 -0.69
CA TYR A 117 -11.20 5.69 -1.32
C TYR A 117 -11.04 4.58 -0.26
N ARG A 118 -10.30 4.85 0.80
CA ARG A 118 -10.09 3.81 1.81
C ARG A 118 -11.37 3.50 2.57
N GLU A 119 -12.23 4.50 2.78
CA GLU A 119 -13.51 4.27 3.44
C GLU A 119 -14.42 3.42 2.56
N GLU A 120 -14.43 3.70 1.29
CA GLU A 120 -15.24 2.93 0.37
C GLU A 120 -14.77 1.48 0.32
N ARG A 121 -13.46 1.26 0.28
CA ARG A 121 -12.92 -0.08 0.29
C ARG A 121 -13.26 -0.81 1.58
N LYS A 122 -13.23 -0.11 2.69
CA LYS A 122 -13.58 -0.69 3.97
C LYS A 122 -15.03 -1.14 3.97
N ASN A 123 -15.93 -0.31 3.46
CA ASN A 123 -17.34 -0.65 3.43
C ASN A 123 -17.61 -1.83 2.51
N GLN A 124 -16.95 -1.89 1.38
CA GLN A 124 -17.11 -3.02 0.47
C GLN A 124 -16.68 -4.31 1.13
N ARG A 125 -15.57 -4.29 1.86
CA ARG A 125 -15.10 -5.50 2.51
C ARG A 125 -16.03 -5.94 3.62
N ASN A 126 -16.63 -4.98 4.32
CA ASN A 126 -17.53 -5.34 5.40
C ASN A 126 -18.81 -5.98 4.87
N GLU A 127 -19.17 -5.67 3.64
CA GLU A 127 -20.36 -6.27 3.06
C GLU A 127 -20.10 -7.67 2.53
N GLU A 128 -18.87 -8.02 2.36
CA GLU A 128 -18.54 -9.35 1.92
C GLU A 128 -18.46 -10.31 3.07
#